data_01ec2b59efb32cc84cfe2786e196cf9d
#
_entry.id   01ec2b59efb32cc84cfe2786e196cf9d
#
_cell.length_a   1.000
_cell.length_b   1.000
_cell.length_c   1.000
_cell.angle_alpha   90.00
_cell.angle_beta   90.00
_cell.angle_gamma   90.00
#
_symmetry.space_group_name_H-M   'P 1'
#
loop_
_entity.id
_entity.type
_entity.pdbx_description
1 polymer ?
#
loop_
_entity_poly.entity_id
_entity_poly.type
_entity_poly.pdbx_seq_one_letter_code
_entity_poly.pdbx_strand_id
1 'polypeptide(L)'
;MKQLQFTFKKESELEAEIRKIRQWYKSNFCSTLLLQVFTEILDRETIQRSCALLQAQMPEAVIVGCSSNGNILNGDFSGSSFAVVCTMFEYPSTKVEVLQYPLTAELQTLVTENLCEEVKRRPWVKGVEMLVTIRGMSVTALCEGLSNLPEGVQVFGGGAFSEDLERNDACVFSSLEGYQEKGIVFVLFGGEEMHLESSFLTGWKPLGLNLEVTAADGAILQELNGRPAYEMYYKYLHIRNDENFFYNTLEFPFLYHYNGIDIMRAPIASNPDGSLTMTADISENVSARIAYGDPWTILDSAWQYGNELLQFSPECISVFSCAARRTFWGNAEVGKETEPYQIVAPTSGFYTSGEFLRTKGKVNQHNVTQVIVAMREGAPKPHPEQEIKMANHSFEGKVSMINRMATFIKATTEELAEANRRLSEISVTDALTGIGNKAAYFDRVKEIESKISAGLTEFSVAVFDLNGLKAINDSCGHECGDMAIVDTVNLLIGVFGKENIYRFGGDEFIAVEENVSSDDMHALFARLDLCLIEENATEKAYRTPLSISKGYTTFVPDIDTDYNKVFKRADEAMYRDKAEYYKTHDRRRG
;
A
#
# COMPACT_ATOMS: atom_id res chain seq x y z
N MET A 1 8.17 34.17 -10.17
CA MET A 1 7.39 34.55 -8.97
C MET A 1 8.30 34.89 -7.79
N LYS A 2 7.78 35.58 -6.77
CA LYS A 2 8.48 35.92 -5.54
C LYS A 2 7.60 35.63 -4.34
N GLN A 3 8.21 35.20 -3.22
CA GLN A 3 7.47 34.86 -2.01
C GLN A 3 8.06 35.56 -0.79
N LEU A 4 7.19 36.10 0.06
CA LEU A 4 7.49 36.60 1.41
C LEU A 4 6.69 35.81 2.43
N GLN A 5 7.31 35.45 3.53
CA GLN A 5 6.70 34.65 4.59
C GLN A 5 6.92 35.34 5.95
N PHE A 6 5.89 35.43 6.76
CA PHE A 6 5.96 36.04 8.07
C PHE A 6 4.89 35.50 9.01
N THR A 7 5.05 35.78 10.30
CA THR A 7 4.03 35.44 11.33
C THR A 7 3.60 36.71 12.06
N PHE A 8 2.40 36.65 12.60
CA PHE A 8 1.90 37.63 13.54
C PHE A 8 0.99 37.00 14.59
N LYS A 9 0.94 37.62 15.80
CA LYS A 9 0.03 37.25 16.89
C LYS A 9 -0.97 38.36 17.22
N LYS A 10 -0.61 39.59 16.90
CA LYS A 10 -1.41 40.79 17.18
C LYS A 10 -1.62 41.60 15.92
N GLU A 11 -2.72 42.33 15.83
CA GLU A 11 -3.02 43.21 14.70
C GLU A 11 -1.92 44.27 14.44
N SER A 12 -1.32 44.79 15.51
CA SER A 12 -0.21 45.78 15.37
C SER A 12 1.04 45.20 14.67
N GLU A 13 1.31 43.91 14.86
CA GLU A 13 2.39 43.20 14.16
C GLU A 13 2.03 43.01 12.69
N LEU A 14 0.77 42.62 12.41
CA LEU A 14 0.24 42.47 11.05
C LEU A 14 0.35 43.79 10.27
N GLU A 15 -0.01 44.94 10.86
CA GLU A 15 0.10 46.24 10.20
C GLU A 15 1.54 46.60 9.80
N ALA A 16 2.52 46.17 10.61
CA ALA A 16 3.93 46.39 10.30
C ALA A 16 4.36 45.56 9.09
N GLU A 17 3.97 44.28 9.04
CA GLU A 17 4.28 43.41 7.92
C GLU A 17 3.54 43.80 6.62
N ILE A 18 2.28 44.22 6.69
CA ILE A 18 1.55 44.76 5.54
C ILE A 18 2.27 45.95 4.91
N ARG A 19 2.86 46.85 5.74
CA ARG A 19 3.63 47.98 5.19
C ARG A 19 4.83 47.51 4.37
N LYS A 20 5.51 46.44 4.81
CA LYS A 20 6.64 45.84 4.07
C LYS A 20 6.18 45.21 2.75
N ILE A 21 5.10 44.48 2.80
CA ILE A 21 4.50 43.86 1.59
C ILE A 21 4.11 44.93 0.58
N ARG A 22 3.46 46.01 1.03
CA ARG A 22 3.07 47.12 0.15
C ARG A 22 4.28 47.82 -0.48
N GLN A 23 5.35 48.01 0.27
CA GLN A 23 6.57 48.59 -0.28
C GLN A 23 7.18 47.65 -1.32
N TRP A 24 7.21 46.36 -1.02
CA TRP A 24 7.74 45.36 -1.92
C TRP A 24 6.88 45.22 -3.19
N TYR A 25 5.54 45.16 -3.07
CA TYR A 25 4.59 45.13 -4.16
C TYR A 25 4.75 46.36 -5.10
N LYS A 26 4.88 47.55 -4.56
CA LYS A 26 5.10 48.78 -5.33
C LYS A 26 6.42 48.80 -6.12
N SER A 27 7.42 48.09 -5.62
CA SER A 27 8.77 48.06 -6.20
C SER A 27 8.93 46.97 -7.27
N ASN A 28 7.97 46.05 -7.42
CA ASN A 28 8.04 44.92 -8.34
C ASN A 28 6.78 44.84 -9.21
N PHE A 29 6.93 44.38 -10.45
CA PHE A 29 5.78 44.03 -11.26
C PHE A 29 5.07 42.80 -10.67
N CYS A 30 3.76 42.87 -10.59
CA CYS A 30 2.94 41.77 -10.09
C CYS A 30 1.65 41.68 -10.91
N SER A 31 1.36 40.52 -11.47
CA SER A 31 0.12 40.25 -12.16
C SER A 31 -1.01 39.83 -11.18
N THR A 32 -0.66 39.04 -10.19
CA THR A 32 -1.57 38.55 -9.16
C THR A 32 -0.81 38.44 -7.82
N LEU A 33 -1.48 38.80 -6.73
CA LEU A 33 -0.99 38.67 -5.36
C LEU A 33 -1.88 37.67 -4.61
N LEU A 34 -1.29 36.58 -4.14
CA LEU A 34 -1.95 35.57 -3.31
C LEU A 34 -1.43 35.66 -1.87
N LEU A 35 -2.33 35.75 -0.91
CA LEU A 35 -2.06 35.63 0.52
C LEU A 35 -2.69 34.36 1.05
N GLN A 36 -1.86 33.39 1.44
CA GLN A 36 -2.28 32.17 2.11
C GLN A 36 -2.07 32.35 3.61
N VAL A 37 -3.08 32.11 4.41
CA VAL A 37 -3.07 32.35 5.87
C VAL A 37 -3.38 31.07 6.59
N PHE A 38 -2.42 30.54 7.33
CA PHE A 38 -2.57 29.31 8.12
C PHE A 38 -2.49 29.65 9.60
N THR A 39 -3.33 29.00 10.44
CA THR A 39 -3.38 29.36 11.86
C THR A 39 -3.75 28.21 12.77
N GLU A 40 -3.08 28.12 13.92
CA GLU A 40 -3.50 27.27 15.06
C GLU A 40 -4.56 28.00 15.94
N ILE A 41 -4.85 29.27 15.68
CA ILE A 41 -5.87 30.04 16.40
C ILE A 41 -7.23 29.67 15.79
N LEU A 42 -8.14 29.14 16.62
CA LEU A 42 -9.48 28.70 16.19
C LEU A 42 -10.57 29.72 16.55
N ASP A 43 -10.21 30.85 17.23
CA ASP A 43 -11.19 31.89 17.55
C ASP A 43 -11.68 32.60 16.29
N ARG A 44 -12.96 32.37 15.98
CA ARG A 44 -13.62 32.88 14.78
C ARG A 44 -13.53 34.40 14.63
N GLU A 45 -13.74 35.15 15.72
CA GLU A 45 -13.72 36.62 15.66
C GLU A 45 -12.32 37.14 15.33
N THR A 46 -11.30 36.55 15.93
CA THR A 46 -9.90 36.89 15.66
C THR A 46 -9.51 36.57 14.22
N ILE A 47 -9.91 35.42 13.68
CA ILE A 47 -9.67 35.05 12.28
C ILE A 47 -10.34 36.05 11.33
N GLN A 48 -11.65 36.30 11.52
CA GLN A 48 -12.43 37.21 10.68
C GLN A 48 -11.87 38.63 10.71
N ARG A 49 -11.47 39.14 11.89
CA ARG A 49 -10.89 40.47 12.06
C ARG A 49 -9.54 40.58 11.36
N SER A 50 -8.68 39.57 11.50
CA SER A 50 -7.36 39.53 10.85
C SER A 50 -7.49 39.48 9.32
N CYS A 51 -8.42 38.67 8.80
CA CYS A 51 -8.70 38.62 7.35
C CYS A 51 -9.29 39.93 6.82
N ALA A 52 -10.22 40.54 7.57
CA ALA A 52 -10.78 41.82 7.20
C ALA A 52 -9.72 42.96 7.16
N LEU A 53 -8.78 42.93 8.09
CA LEU A 53 -7.67 43.87 8.13
C LEU A 53 -6.73 43.67 6.90
N LEU A 54 -6.37 42.41 6.61
CA LEU A 54 -5.59 42.07 5.40
C LEU A 54 -6.31 42.58 4.13
N GLN A 55 -7.61 42.26 3.97
CA GLN A 55 -8.40 42.66 2.81
C GLN A 55 -8.53 44.19 2.69
N ALA A 56 -8.76 44.88 3.78
CA ALA A 56 -8.86 46.35 3.78
C ALA A 56 -7.53 47.01 3.40
N GLN A 57 -6.44 46.41 3.82
CA GLN A 57 -5.10 46.93 3.56
C GLN A 57 -4.53 46.50 2.21
N MET A 58 -4.95 45.36 1.65
CA MET A 58 -4.48 44.77 0.39
C MET A 58 -5.70 44.32 -0.46
N PRO A 59 -6.54 45.28 -0.93
CA PRO A 59 -7.78 44.95 -1.65
C PRO A 59 -7.52 44.22 -2.97
N GLU A 60 -6.34 44.35 -3.54
CA GLU A 60 -5.89 43.68 -4.74
C GLU A 60 -5.48 42.22 -4.53
N ALA A 61 -5.29 41.79 -3.27
CA ALA A 61 -4.84 40.45 -2.95
C ALA A 61 -5.99 39.44 -2.94
N VAL A 62 -5.72 38.27 -3.47
CA VAL A 62 -6.54 37.07 -3.27
C VAL A 62 -6.13 36.48 -1.92
N ILE A 63 -7.07 36.39 -0.95
CA ILE A 63 -6.79 35.87 0.39
C ILE A 63 -7.53 34.55 0.58
N VAL A 64 -6.80 33.52 1.01
CA VAL A 64 -7.32 32.21 1.36
C VAL A 64 -6.64 31.69 2.62
N GLY A 65 -7.27 30.77 3.32
CA GLY A 65 -6.61 30.14 4.45
C GLY A 65 -7.44 29.07 5.14
N CYS A 66 -6.80 28.45 6.14
CA CYS A 66 -7.42 27.44 6.97
C CYS A 66 -6.78 27.33 8.35
N SER A 67 -7.46 26.64 9.25
CA SER A 67 -6.85 26.20 10.52
C SER A 67 -5.85 25.08 10.30
N SER A 68 -4.80 25.03 11.14
CA SER A 68 -3.67 24.12 11.00
C SER A 68 -3.24 23.50 12.32
N ASN A 69 -2.48 22.41 12.27
CA ASN A 69 -1.71 21.89 13.43
C ASN A 69 -0.26 22.41 13.38
N GLY A 70 -0.08 23.74 13.33
CA GLY A 70 1.21 24.38 13.09
C GLY A 70 1.50 24.62 11.61
N ASN A 71 2.46 25.47 11.37
CA ASN A 71 2.77 26.02 10.07
C ASN A 71 4.21 25.73 9.68
N ILE A 72 4.50 25.76 8.38
CA ILE A 72 5.84 25.63 7.82
C ILE A 72 6.18 26.97 7.17
N LEU A 73 7.19 27.64 7.69
CA LEU A 73 7.71 28.90 7.14
C LEU A 73 9.22 28.82 7.00
N ASN A 74 9.72 29.24 5.83
CA ASN A 74 11.14 29.14 5.49
C ASN A 74 11.70 27.72 5.75
N GLY A 75 10.90 26.69 5.46
CA GLY A 75 11.28 25.30 5.65
C GLY A 75 11.38 24.84 7.10
N ASP A 76 10.87 25.60 8.06
CA ASP A 76 10.92 25.23 9.47
C ASP A 76 9.54 25.34 10.15
N PHE A 77 9.40 24.70 11.30
CA PHE A 77 8.16 24.73 12.09
C PHE A 77 7.92 26.12 12.70
N SER A 78 6.68 26.57 12.59
CA SER A 78 6.19 27.79 13.21
C SER A 78 4.83 27.57 13.85
N GLY A 79 4.72 27.67 15.17
CA GLY A 79 3.51 27.43 15.94
C GLY A 79 2.91 28.67 16.59
N SER A 80 1.69 28.52 17.11
CA SER A 80 0.98 29.47 17.99
C SER A 80 0.78 30.89 17.42
N SER A 81 0.65 31.03 16.10
CA SER A 81 0.46 32.32 15.42
C SER A 81 -0.28 32.17 14.12
N PHE A 82 -0.63 33.29 13.50
CA PHE A 82 -0.96 33.33 12.08
C PHE A 82 0.35 33.28 11.27
N ALA A 83 0.41 32.38 10.32
CA ALA A 83 1.44 32.33 9.29
C ALA A 83 0.87 32.86 7.98
N VAL A 84 1.54 33.81 7.38
CA VAL A 84 1.14 34.41 6.10
C VAL A 84 2.20 34.14 5.06
N VAL A 85 1.78 33.54 3.97
CA VAL A 85 2.58 33.29 2.79
C VAL A 85 2.08 34.22 1.69
N CYS A 86 2.89 35.20 1.32
CA CYS A 86 2.57 36.20 0.31
C CYS A 86 3.32 35.84 -0.98
N THR A 87 2.61 35.37 -1.99
CA THR A 87 3.17 35.00 -3.29
C THR A 87 2.79 36.00 -4.35
N MET A 88 3.79 36.61 -5.00
CA MET A 88 3.64 37.50 -6.15
C MET A 88 3.92 36.73 -7.45
N PHE A 89 2.95 36.72 -8.33
CA PHE A 89 3.09 36.19 -9.69
C PHE A 89 3.50 37.33 -10.65
N GLU A 90 4.56 37.13 -11.40
CA GLU A 90 5.20 38.18 -12.19
C GLU A 90 4.80 38.13 -13.66
N TYR A 91 4.32 37.00 -14.18
CA TYR A 91 3.92 36.88 -15.60
C TYR A 91 2.46 37.25 -15.81
N PRO A 92 2.16 38.13 -16.80
CA PRO A 92 0.78 38.54 -17.10
C PRO A 92 -0.15 37.40 -17.51
N SER A 93 0.41 36.30 -18.02
CA SER A 93 -0.36 35.11 -18.40
C SER A 93 -0.76 34.25 -17.21
N THR A 94 -0.08 34.40 -16.07
CA THR A 94 -0.39 33.64 -14.86
C THR A 94 -1.67 34.17 -14.23
N LYS A 95 -2.57 33.23 -13.92
CA LYS A 95 -3.87 33.49 -13.31
C LYS A 95 -4.01 32.68 -12.03
N VAL A 96 -4.56 33.33 -11.02
CA VAL A 96 -4.96 32.69 -9.76
C VAL A 96 -6.39 33.11 -9.45
N GLU A 97 -7.30 32.16 -9.36
CA GLU A 97 -8.69 32.40 -8.99
C GLU A 97 -9.10 31.50 -7.83
N VAL A 98 -10.08 31.94 -7.05
CA VAL A 98 -10.58 31.20 -5.87
C VAL A 98 -12.05 30.87 -6.07
N LEU A 99 -12.41 29.65 -5.71
CA LEU A 99 -13.77 29.19 -5.57
C LEU A 99 -13.94 28.65 -4.15
N GLN A 100 -15.06 28.99 -3.50
CA GLN A 100 -15.37 28.50 -2.16
C GLN A 100 -16.79 27.98 -2.14
N TYR A 101 -16.99 26.83 -1.48
CA TYR A 101 -18.29 26.19 -1.36
C TYR A 101 -18.53 25.70 0.06
N PRO A 102 -19.78 25.68 0.53
CA PRO A 102 -20.13 24.90 1.71
C PRO A 102 -19.94 23.42 1.41
N LEU A 103 -19.48 22.65 2.40
CA LEU A 103 -19.21 21.23 2.24
C LEU A 103 -19.81 20.43 3.41
N THR A 104 -20.67 19.49 3.06
CA THR A 104 -21.16 18.41 3.93
C THR A 104 -21.04 17.09 3.19
N ALA A 105 -21.30 15.97 3.86
CA ALA A 105 -21.25 14.66 3.22
C ALA A 105 -22.14 14.57 1.96
N GLU A 106 -23.31 15.20 2.00
CA GLU A 106 -24.30 15.19 0.91
C GLU A 106 -23.94 16.12 -0.26
N LEU A 107 -23.11 17.14 -0.01
CA LEU A 107 -22.76 18.15 -1.02
C LEU A 107 -21.52 17.82 -1.83
N GLN A 108 -20.76 16.79 -1.49
CA GLN A 108 -19.47 16.48 -2.11
C GLN A 108 -19.57 16.32 -3.64
N THR A 109 -20.54 15.54 -4.11
CA THR A 109 -20.76 15.32 -5.54
C THR A 109 -21.08 16.63 -6.26
N LEU A 110 -22.02 17.43 -5.73
CA LEU A 110 -22.41 18.71 -6.31
C LEU A 110 -21.24 19.69 -6.37
N VAL A 111 -20.44 19.76 -5.30
CA VAL A 111 -19.25 20.63 -5.25
C VAL A 111 -18.23 20.26 -6.32
N THR A 112 -17.98 18.95 -6.49
CA THR A 112 -17.02 18.49 -7.49
C THR A 112 -17.53 18.63 -8.92
N GLU A 113 -18.82 18.43 -9.18
CA GLU A 113 -19.45 18.71 -10.48
C GLU A 113 -19.34 20.20 -10.84
N ASN A 114 -19.66 21.10 -9.90
CA ASN A 114 -19.50 22.53 -10.09
C ASN A 114 -18.04 22.90 -10.40
N LEU A 115 -17.08 22.37 -9.64
CA LEU A 115 -15.66 22.61 -9.88
C LEU A 115 -15.23 22.12 -11.28
N CYS A 116 -15.67 20.91 -11.68
CA CYS A 116 -15.37 20.37 -13.00
C CYS A 116 -15.91 21.27 -14.14
N GLU A 117 -17.10 21.84 -13.98
CA GLU A 117 -17.65 22.80 -14.95
C GLU A 117 -16.85 24.10 -14.96
N GLU A 118 -16.50 24.65 -13.79
CA GLU A 118 -15.72 25.87 -13.69
C GLU A 118 -14.30 25.71 -14.29
N VAL A 119 -13.65 24.56 -14.07
CA VAL A 119 -12.34 24.25 -14.67
C VAL A 119 -12.47 24.06 -16.18
N LYS A 120 -13.53 23.42 -16.70
CA LYS A 120 -13.78 23.32 -18.15
C LYS A 120 -13.93 24.69 -18.84
N ARG A 121 -14.52 25.66 -18.14
CA ARG A 121 -14.63 27.04 -18.62
C ARG A 121 -13.29 27.80 -18.59
N ARG A 122 -12.30 27.27 -17.87
CA ARG A 122 -10.97 27.86 -17.63
C ARG A 122 -9.85 26.96 -18.16
N PRO A 123 -9.67 26.85 -19.47
CA PRO A 123 -8.66 25.94 -20.04
C PRO A 123 -7.22 26.31 -19.67
N TRP A 124 -7.01 27.45 -19.02
CA TRP A 124 -5.73 27.88 -18.50
C TRP A 124 -5.35 27.19 -17.17
N VAL A 125 -6.27 26.50 -16.46
CA VAL A 125 -6.03 25.86 -15.17
C VAL A 125 -5.11 24.66 -15.35
N LYS A 126 -4.02 24.65 -14.59
CA LYS A 126 -3.02 23.56 -14.54
C LYS A 126 -2.96 22.89 -13.16
N GLY A 127 -3.37 23.60 -12.11
CA GLY A 127 -3.39 23.11 -10.75
C GLY A 127 -4.58 23.61 -9.94
N VAL A 128 -5.05 22.79 -9.04
CA VAL A 128 -6.11 23.06 -8.08
C VAL A 128 -5.61 22.70 -6.70
N GLU A 129 -5.35 23.72 -5.88
CA GLU A 129 -5.11 23.54 -4.46
C GLU A 129 -6.45 23.51 -3.72
N MET A 130 -6.60 22.58 -2.78
CA MET A 130 -7.78 22.51 -1.94
C MET A 130 -7.45 22.64 -0.45
N LEU A 131 -8.22 23.50 0.23
CA LEU A 131 -8.25 23.59 1.67
C LEU A 131 -9.66 23.17 2.10
N VAL A 132 -9.78 22.14 2.96
CA VAL A 132 -11.08 21.51 3.22
C VAL A 132 -11.27 21.18 4.70
N THR A 133 -12.47 21.39 5.23
CA THR A 133 -12.84 20.89 6.55
C THR A 133 -13.38 19.47 6.42
N ILE A 134 -12.68 18.48 7.00
CA ILE A 134 -13.08 17.06 6.91
C ILE A 134 -14.12 16.72 7.98
N ARG A 135 -13.94 17.20 9.23
CA ARG A 135 -14.89 17.04 10.36
C ARG A 135 -15.41 15.62 10.59
N GLY A 136 -14.54 14.62 10.42
CA GLY A 136 -14.92 13.20 10.62
C GLY A 136 -15.84 12.62 9.54
N MET A 137 -16.11 13.34 8.44
CA MET A 137 -16.84 12.78 7.29
C MET A 137 -15.90 12.03 6.36
N SER A 138 -16.41 10.96 5.72
CA SER A 138 -15.77 10.37 4.57
C SER A 138 -15.63 11.39 3.43
N VAL A 139 -14.48 11.44 2.80
CA VAL A 139 -14.21 12.28 1.63
C VAL A 139 -14.00 11.47 0.35
N THR A 140 -14.40 10.21 0.36
CA THR A 140 -14.29 9.30 -0.79
C THR A 140 -15.02 9.85 -2.01
N ALA A 141 -16.27 10.30 -1.86
CA ALA A 141 -17.05 10.89 -2.96
C ALA A 141 -16.44 12.19 -3.49
N LEU A 142 -15.82 13.01 -2.61
CA LEU A 142 -15.06 14.20 -3.01
C LEU A 142 -13.84 13.80 -3.87
N CYS A 143 -13.04 12.83 -3.43
CA CYS A 143 -11.87 12.36 -4.17
C CYS A 143 -12.24 11.75 -5.53
N GLU A 144 -13.30 10.95 -5.59
CA GLU A 144 -13.83 10.37 -6.83
C GLU A 144 -14.28 11.47 -7.80
N GLY A 145 -15.04 12.45 -7.32
CA GLY A 145 -15.49 13.56 -8.14
C GLY A 145 -14.33 14.41 -8.67
N LEU A 146 -13.33 14.73 -7.84
CA LEU A 146 -12.12 15.46 -8.24
C LEU A 146 -11.26 14.68 -9.25
N SER A 147 -11.36 13.36 -9.24
CA SER A 147 -10.67 12.52 -10.24
C SER A 147 -11.20 12.71 -11.66
N ASN A 148 -12.40 13.30 -11.84
CA ASN A 148 -13.00 13.59 -13.14
C ASN A 148 -12.53 14.93 -13.74
N LEU A 149 -11.67 15.70 -13.07
CA LEU A 149 -11.05 16.88 -13.63
C LEU A 149 -10.25 16.53 -14.90
N PRO A 150 -10.05 17.47 -15.84
CA PRO A 150 -9.31 17.22 -17.07
C PRO A 150 -7.94 16.60 -16.82
N GLU A 151 -7.50 15.74 -17.74
CA GLU A 151 -6.15 15.19 -17.73
C GLU A 151 -5.11 16.30 -17.78
N GLY A 152 -4.07 16.22 -16.95
CA GLY A 152 -3.04 17.27 -16.85
C GLY A 152 -3.29 18.33 -15.78
N VAL A 153 -4.53 18.45 -15.24
CA VAL A 153 -4.78 19.31 -14.08
C VAL A 153 -4.32 18.59 -12.82
N GLN A 154 -3.34 19.15 -12.11
CA GLN A 154 -2.88 18.64 -10.83
C GLN A 154 -3.88 19.03 -9.72
N VAL A 155 -4.13 18.13 -8.78
CA VAL A 155 -4.95 18.39 -7.58
C VAL A 155 -4.11 18.07 -6.35
N PHE A 156 -4.01 19.02 -5.44
CA PHE A 156 -3.24 18.89 -4.21
C PHE A 156 -3.85 19.73 -3.10
N GLY A 157 -3.41 19.52 -1.87
CA GLY A 157 -3.87 20.33 -0.74
C GLY A 157 -3.94 19.59 0.57
N GLY A 158 -4.64 20.17 1.54
CA GLY A 158 -4.73 19.64 2.88
C GLY A 158 -6.03 19.90 3.60
N GLY A 159 -6.35 19.01 4.54
CA GLY A 159 -7.45 19.16 5.47
C GLY A 159 -7.12 20.17 6.56
N ALA A 160 -8.05 21.09 6.83
CA ALA A 160 -7.99 21.99 7.98
C ALA A 160 -7.99 21.18 9.28
N PHE A 161 -7.24 21.62 10.27
CA PHE A 161 -7.01 20.87 11.50
C PHE A 161 -7.75 21.51 12.71
N SER A 162 -8.24 20.65 13.59
CA SER A 162 -8.68 20.98 14.95
C SER A 162 -8.13 19.95 15.92
N GLU A 163 -7.60 20.39 17.06
CA GLU A 163 -7.15 19.50 18.14
C GLU A 163 -8.31 18.88 18.91
N ASP A 164 -9.42 19.62 19.02
CA ASP A 164 -10.63 19.17 19.72
C ASP A 164 -11.51 18.35 18.77
N LEU A 165 -11.45 17.03 18.89
CA LEU A 165 -12.24 16.10 18.08
C LEU A 165 -13.74 16.22 18.36
N GLU A 166 -14.16 16.68 19.54
CA GLU A 166 -15.57 16.86 19.88
C GLU A 166 -16.13 18.18 19.34
N ARG A 167 -15.44 19.30 19.54
CA ARG A 167 -15.83 20.61 19.01
C ARG A 167 -15.66 20.67 17.51
N ASN A 168 -14.54 20.12 17.03
CA ASN A 168 -14.17 20.09 15.63
C ASN A 168 -14.40 21.43 14.93
N ASP A 169 -13.75 22.45 15.45
CA ASP A 169 -13.85 23.85 15.03
C ASP A 169 -12.86 24.23 13.92
N ALA A 170 -12.36 23.22 13.19
CA ALA A 170 -11.58 23.44 11.97
C ALA A 170 -12.35 24.34 10.99
N CYS A 171 -11.65 25.24 10.32
CA CYS A 171 -12.24 26.19 9.41
C CYS A 171 -11.42 26.42 8.13
N VAL A 172 -12.11 26.87 7.11
CA VAL A 172 -11.51 27.46 5.90
C VAL A 172 -12.10 28.85 5.68
N PHE A 173 -11.36 29.70 4.97
CA PHE A 173 -11.83 31.06 4.67
C PHE A 173 -11.20 31.63 3.39
N SER A 174 -11.90 32.58 2.75
CA SER A 174 -11.36 33.37 1.65
C SER A 174 -11.86 34.81 1.69
N SER A 175 -11.23 35.65 0.90
CA SER A 175 -11.71 37.02 0.69
C SER A 175 -13.05 37.12 -0.07
N LEU A 176 -13.55 36.02 -0.67
CA LEU A 176 -14.80 35.99 -1.43
C LEU A 176 -16.02 35.71 -0.53
N GLU A 177 -16.00 34.57 0.17
CA GLU A 177 -17.14 34.03 0.91
C GLU A 177 -16.93 34.06 2.44
N GLY A 178 -15.73 34.49 2.87
CA GLY A 178 -15.39 34.61 4.28
C GLY A 178 -15.17 33.27 4.98
N TYR A 179 -15.42 33.23 6.28
CA TYR A 179 -15.15 32.11 7.19
C TYR A 179 -16.24 31.03 7.11
N GLN A 180 -15.82 29.77 6.99
CA GLN A 180 -16.70 28.60 7.00
C GLN A 180 -16.12 27.46 7.85
N GLU A 181 -16.93 26.91 8.76
CA GLU A 181 -16.61 25.70 9.54
C GLU A 181 -16.91 24.41 8.78
N LYS A 182 -17.80 24.46 7.79
CA LYS A 182 -18.14 23.38 6.88
C LYS A 182 -17.96 23.86 5.46
N GLY A 183 -16.73 23.79 4.96
CA GLY A 183 -16.41 24.38 3.68
C GLY A 183 -15.19 23.80 3.00
N ILE A 184 -15.07 24.18 1.74
CA ILE A 184 -13.91 23.90 0.90
C ILE A 184 -13.55 25.14 0.09
N VAL A 185 -12.27 25.45 0.05
CA VAL A 185 -11.69 26.50 -0.79
C VAL A 185 -10.83 25.82 -1.84
N PHE A 186 -11.05 26.18 -3.11
CA PHE A 186 -10.20 25.80 -4.22
C PHE A 186 -9.45 27.03 -4.72
N VAL A 187 -8.14 26.92 -4.83
CA VAL A 187 -7.29 27.91 -5.50
C VAL A 187 -6.86 27.33 -6.85
N LEU A 188 -7.27 27.98 -7.90
CA LEU A 188 -6.99 27.59 -9.29
C LEU A 188 -5.73 28.31 -9.76
N PHE A 189 -4.71 27.58 -10.15
CA PHE A 189 -3.45 28.10 -10.70
C PHE A 189 -3.31 27.73 -12.17
N GLY A 190 -2.79 28.64 -12.99
CA GLY A 190 -2.45 28.30 -14.35
C GLY A 190 -2.02 29.48 -15.20
N GLY A 191 -2.05 29.29 -16.52
CA GLY A 191 -1.51 30.18 -17.53
C GLY A 191 -0.37 29.53 -18.30
N GLU A 192 0.04 30.13 -19.42
CA GLU A 192 1.07 29.53 -20.30
C GLU A 192 2.39 29.30 -19.58
N GLU A 193 2.83 30.29 -18.80
CA GLU A 193 4.13 30.30 -18.12
C GLU A 193 4.11 29.60 -16.75
N MET A 194 2.95 29.20 -16.24
CA MET A 194 2.85 28.50 -14.95
C MET A 194 3.21 27.03 -15.09
N HIS A 195 4.13 26.55 -14.28
CA HIS A 195 4.57 25.14 -14.20
C HIS A 195 4.44 24.66 -12.76
N LEU A 196 3.91 23.45 -12.62
CA LEU A 196 3.71 22.77 -11.34
C LEU A 196 4.27 21.35 -11.41
N GLU A 197 4.92 20.93 -10.34
CA GLU A 197 5.31 19.54 -10.09
C GLU A 197 4.89 19.17 -8.68
N SER A 198 4.28 18.01 -8.51
CA SER A 198 3.81 17.55 -7.21
C SER A 198 4.18 16.09 -6.95
N SER A 199 4.50 15.79 -5.71
CA SER A 199 4.79 14.43 -5.24
C SER A 199 4.35 14.26 -3.80
N PHE A 200 4.38 13.02 -3.32
CA PHE A 200 4.19 12.72 -1.91
C PHE A 200 5.26 11.77 -1.39
N LEU A 201 5.63 11.95 -0.14
CA LEU A 201 6.60 11.11 0.56
C LEU A 201 6.00 10.55 1.84
N THR A 202 6.40 9.33 2.18
CA THR A 202 6.00 8.71 3.43
C THR A 202 7.19 8.39 4.33
N GLY A 203 8.06 7.47 3.98
CA GLY A 203 9.19 7.00 4.75
C GLY A 203 8.83 6.06 5.90
N TRP A 204 7.55 5.65 5.99
CA TRP A 204 7.13 4.58 6.90
C TRP A 204 7.38 3.22 6.28
N LYS A 205 7.84 2.28 7.09
CA LYS A 205 8.18 0.92 6.68
C LYS A 205 7.19 -0.08 7.28
N PRO A 206 6.78 -1.10 6.53
CA PRO A 206 5.92 -2.15 7.06
C PRO A 206 6.64 -2.97 8.13
N LEU A 207 5.89 -3.37 9.16
CA LEU A 207 6.34 -4.17 10.29
C LEU A 207 5.44 -5.41 10.43
N GLY A 208 6.03 -6.57 10.68
CA GLY A 208 5.31 -7.80 10.96
C GLY A 208 4.62 -8.43 9.76
N LEU A 209 3.57 -9.20 10.02
CA LEU A 209 2.83 -9.99 9.03
C LEU A 209 1.70 -9.18 8.39
N ASN A 210 1.22 -9.68 7.26
CA ASN A 210 0.00 -9.19 6.63
C ASN A 210 -1.21 -9.48 7.54
N LEU A 211 -2.07 -8.50 7.66
CA LEU A 211 -3.36 -8.59 8.34
C LEU A 211 -4.45 -8.32 7.29
N GLU A 212 -5.37 -9.23 7.16
CA GLU A 212 -6.47 -9.10 6.22
C GLU A 212 -7.58 -8.27 6.84
N VAL A 213 -8.01 -7.21 6.18
CA VAL A 213 -9.17 -6.40 6.59
C VAL A 213 -10.42 -7.19 6.19
N THR A 214 -11.00 -7.90 7.16
CA THR A 214 -12.15 -8.79 6.93
C THR A 214 -13.50 -8.09 7.10
N ALA A 215 -13.55 -6.96 7.81
CA ALA A 215 -14.74 -6.11 7.89
C ALA A 215 -14.36 -4.65 8.15
N ALA A 216 -14.95 -3.73 7.39
CA ALA A 216 -14.82 -2.29 7.55
C ALA A 216 -16.07 -1.56 7.03
N ASP A 217 -16.36 -0.38 7.59
CA ASP A 217 -17.44 0.50 7.14
C ASP A 217 -16.94 1.95 7.18
N GLY A 218 -16.66 2.53 6.03
CA GLY A 218 -16.06 3.86 5.91
C GLY A 218 -14.74 3.94 6.70
N ALA A 219 -14.67 4.84 7.67
CA ALA A 219 -13.51 5.00 8.55
C ALA A 219 -13.52 4.05 9.78
N ILE A 220 -14.44 3.11 9.87
CA ILE A 220 -14.51 2.15 10.97
C ILE A 220 -13.90 0.81 10.52
N LEU A 221 -12.75 0.47 11.06
CA LEU A 221 -12.11 -0.83 10.90
C LEU A 221 -12.66 -1.78 11.96
N GLN A 222 -13.51 -2.72 11.55
CA GLN A 222 -14.21 -3.64 12.45
C GLN A 222 -13.36 -4.87 12.77
N GLU A 223 -12.86 -5.55 11.75
CA GLU A 223 -12.15 -6.81 11.92
C GLU A 223 -10.84 -6.92 11.10
N LEU A 224 -9.86 -7.55 11.71
CA LEU A 224 -8.61 -8.00 11.10
C LEU A 224 -8.46 -9.51 11.28
N ASN A 225 -8.28 -10.26 10.20
CA ASN A 225 -8.21 -11.73 10.21
C ASN A 225 -9.41 -12.39 10.94
N GLY A 226 -10.63 -11.84 10.80
CA GLY A 226 -11.85 -12.33 11.45
C GLY A 226 -11.92 -12.10 12.96
N ARG A 227 -11.16 -11.14 13.49
CA ARG A 227 -11.16 -10.76 14.91
C ARG A 227 -11.33 -9.24 15.06
N PRO A 228 -11.86 -8.76 16.20
CA PRO A 228 -11.97 -7.32 16.45
C PRO A 228 -10.64 -6.61 16.23
N ALA A 229 -10.67 -5.50 15.50
CA ALA A 229 -9.46 -4.83 15.03
C ALA A 229 -8.57 -4.34 16.20
N TYR A 230 -9.19 -3.84 17.28
CA TYR A 230 -8.44 -3.42 18.48
C TYR A 230 -7.72 -4.57 19.15
N GLU A 231 -8.35 -5.77 19.23
CA GLU A 231 -7.72 -6.95 19.83
C GLU A 231 -6.42 -7.32 19.10
N MET A 232 -6.47 -7.30 17.77
CA MET A 232 -5.31 -7.56 16.93
C MET A 232 -4.23 -6.48 17.08
N TYR A 233 -4.64 -5.22 17.11
CA TYR A 233 -3.71 -4.09 17.29
C TYR A 233 -3.05 -4.11 18.66
N TYR A 234 -3.82 -4.36 19.72
CA TYR A 234 -3.31 -4.51 21.07
C TYR A 234 -2.35 -5.70 21.22
N LYS A 235 -2.65 -6.84 20.57
CA LYS A 235 -1.80 -8.03 20.58
C LYS A 235 -0.38 -7.75 20.10
N TYR A 236 -0.23 -6.93 19.06
CA TYR A 236 1.09 -6.67 18.47
C TYR A 236 1.82 -5.50 19.12
N LEU A 237 1.12 -4.48 19.61
CA LEU A 237 1.72 -3.23 20.05
C LEU A 237 1.52 -2.95 21.54
N HIS A 238 0.61 -3.65 22.22
CA HIS A 238 0.21 -3.41 23.61
C HIS A 238 -0.23 -1.96 23.89
N ILE A 239 -0.70 -1.24 22.87
CA ILE A 239 -1.24 0.11 23.01
C ILE A 239 -2.61 0.00 23.69
N ARG A 240 -2.71 0.58 24.88
CA ARG A 240 -3.95 0.57 25.67
C ARG A 240 -4.92 1.64 25.15
N ASN A 241 -6.22 1.37 25.31
CA ASN A 241 -7.26 2.35 25.04
C ASN A 241 -7.38 3.28 26.26
N ASP A 242 -6.48 4.25 26.35
CA ASP A 242 -6.39 5.29 27.37
C ASP A 242 -6.27 6.67 26.72
N GLU A 243 -6.09 7.72 27.53
CA GLU A 243 -5.95 9.11 27.07
C GLU A 243 -4.80 9.34 26.08
N ASN A 244 -3.82 8.47 26.04
CA ASN A 244 -2.69 8.52 25.12
C ASN A 244 -2.88 7.67 23.86
N PHE A 245 -4.02 7.00 23.71
CA PHE A 245 -4.27 6.09 22.57
C PHE A 245 -3.98 6.75 21.23
N PHE A 246 -4.57 7.92 20.98
CA PHE A 246 -4.39 8.68 19.73
C PHE A 246 -2.92 8.95 19.41
N TYR A 247 -2.15 9.46 20.37
CA TYR A 247 -0.73 9.78 20.15
C TYR A 247 0.13 8.53 19.90
N ASN A 248 -0.16 7.46 20.62
CA ASN A 248 0.59 6.20 20.47
C ASN A 248 0.30 5.50 19.13
N THR A 249 -0.90 5.63 18.61
CA THR A 249 -1.30 4.97 17.36
C THR A 249 -0.79 5.70 16.11
N LEU A 250 -0.55 7.01 16.18
CA LEU A 250 0.01 7.78 15.05
C LEU A 250 1.42 7.31 14.64
N GLU A 251 2.18 6.73 15.57
CA GLU A 251 3.50 6.16 15.28
C GLU A 251 3.41 4.85 14.48
N PHE A 252 2.25 4.15 14.54
CA PHE A 252 2.03 2.81 14.00
C PHE A 252 0.77 2.70 13.13
N PRO A 253 0.69 3.42 12.01
CA PRO A 253 -0.44 3.33 11.10
C PRO A 253 -0.50 1.97 10.39
N PHE A 254 -1.66 1.65 9.80
CA PHE A 254 -1.78 0.57 8.83
C PHE A 254 -1.39 1.05 7.44
N LEU A 255 -0.54 0.29 6.76
CA LEU A 255 -0.12 0.46 5.37
C LEU A 255 -0.80 -0.60 4.50
N TYR A 256 -1.46 -0.19 3.42
CA TYR A 256 -2.04 -1.10 2.42
C TYR A 256 -2.03 -0.48 1.03
N HIS A 257 -2.16 -1.33 0.00
CA HIS A 257 -2.16 -0.90 -1.38
C HIS A 257 -3.58 -0.53 -1.85
N TYR A 258 -3.75 0.67 -2.40
CA TYR A 258 -5.02 1.18 -2.90
C TYR A 258 -4.82 2.08 -4.12
N ASN A 259 -5.65 1.93 -5.15
CA ASN A 259 -5.57 2.73 -6.40
C ASN A 259 -4.17 2.76 -7.04
N GLY A 260 -3.38 1.69 -6.90
CA GLY A 260 -2.04 1.59 -7.48
C GLY A 260 -0.94 2.30 -6.69
N ILE A 261 -1.21 2.75 -5.47
CA ILE A 261 -0.26 3.38 -4.54
C ILE A 261 -0.39 2.80 -3.14
N ASP A 262 0.65 2.93 -2.36
CA ASP A 262 0.62 2.60 -0.93
C ASP A 262 0.06 3.77 -0.14
N ILE A 263 -0.97 3.52 0.66
CA ILE A 263 -1.59 4.52 1.52
C ILE A 263 -1.58 4.07 2.98
N MET A 264 -1.68 5.03 3.88
CA MET A 264 -1.68 4.77 5.31
C MET A 264 -2.95 5.28 5.99
N ARG A 265 -3.39 4.57 7.04
CA ARG A 265 -4.47 4.96 7.93
C ARG A 265 -4.05 4.71 9.36
N ALA A 266 -4.16 5.72 10.20
CA ALA A 266 -3.87 5.59 11.63
C ALA A 266 -5.18 5.44 12.42
N PRO A 267 -5.24 4.57 13.43
CA PRO A 267 -6.34 4.57 14.38
C PRO A 267 -6.35 5.87 15.18
N ILE A 268 -7.52 6.47 15.38
CA ILE A 268 -7.70 7.67 16.19
C ILE A 268 -8.50 7.39 17.49
N ALA A 269 -9.32 6.35 17.49
CA ALA A 269 -10.06 5.90 18.66
C ALA A 269 -10.32 4.40 18.60
N SER A 270 -10.52 3.77 19.75
CA SER A 270 -11.04 2.41 19.88
C SER A 270 -12.46 2.46 20.44
N ASN A 271 -13.36 1.73 19.77
CA ASN A 271 -14.78 1.70 20.12
C ASN A 271 -15.09 0.57 21.13
N PRO A 272 -16.24 0.63 21.84
CA PRO A 272 -16.61 -0.39 22.83
C PRO A 272 -16.81 -1.80 22.26
N ASP A 273 -17.12 -1.92 20.96
CA ASP A 273 -17.28 -3.19 20.25
C ASP A 273 -15.95 -3.80 19.77
N GLY A 274 -14.82 -3.13 20.04
CA GLY A 274 -13.50 -3.54 19.61
C GLY A 274 -13.11 -3.12 18.20
N SER A 275 -13.94 -2.33 17.51
CA SER A 275 -13.57 -1.68 16.26
C SER A 275 -12.63 -0.48 16.50
N LEU A 276 -11.95 -0.05 15.44
CA LEU A 276 -11.09 1.14 15.45
C LEU A 276 -11.66 2.20 14.52
N THR A 277 -11.77 3.44 15.03
CA THR A 277 -12.03 4.60 14.17
C THR A 277 -10.70 5.05 13.57
N MET A 278 -10.64 5.17 12.24
CA MET A 278 -9.44 5.48 11.48
C MET A 278 -9.42 6.94 11.03
N THR A 279 -8.25 7.44 10.65
CA THR A 279 -8.07 8.81 10.09
C THR A 279 -8.83 9.06 8.80
N ALA A 280 -9.16 8.03 8.05
CA ALA A 280 -9.96 8.07 6.82
C ALA A 280 -10.46 6.66 6.48
N ASP A 281 -11.30 6.58 5.44
CA ASP A 281 -11.89 5.32 4.98
C ASP A 281 -10.83 4.25 4.69
N ILE A 282 -11.16 3.01 5.04
CA ILE A 282 -10.38 1.81 4.77
C ILE A 282 -11.25 0.80 4.02
N SER A 283 -10.66 0.14 3.03
CA SER A 283 -11.38 -0.84 2.20
C SER A 283 -11.36 -2.22 2.83
N GLU A 284 -12.46 -2.97 2.69
CA GLU A 284 -12.50 -4.41 2.99
C GLU A 284 -11.69 -5.23 1.98
N ASN A 285 -11.33 -6.44 2.36
CA ASN A 285 -10.62 -7.42 1.54
C ASN A 285 -9.27 -6.90 1.01
N VAL A 286 -8.62 -6.02 1.77
CA VAL A 286 -7.25 -5.56 1.50
C VAL A 286 -6.29 -6.17 2.53
N SER A 287 -5.08 -6.46 2.07
CA SER A 287 -4.00 -6.89 2.96
C SER A 287 -3.29 -5.65 3.50
N ALA A 288 -3.36 -5.44 4.79
CA ALA A 288 -2.72 -4.34 5.49
C ALA A 288 -1.56 -4.83 6.37
N ARG A 289 -0.59 -3.96 6.63
CA ARG A 289 0.46 -4.18 7.63
C ARG A 289 0.52 -3.00 8.58
N ILE A 290 0.88 -3.27 9.82
CA ILE A 290 1.32 -2.19 10.71
C ILE A 290 2.61 -1.61 10.13
N ALA A 291 2.75 -0.30 10.15
CA ALA A 291 3.96 0.38 9.72
C ALA A 291 4.56 1.21 10.86
N TYR A 292 5.81 1.55 10.74
CA TYR A 292 6.51 2.43 11.68
C TYR A 292 7.33 3.49 10.92
N GLY A 293 7.47 4.67 11.51
CA GLY A 293 8.30 5.73 10.97
C GLY A 293 9.80 5.41 11.09
N ASP A 294 10.50 5.38 9.96
CA ASP A 294 11.95 5.24 9.92
C ASP A 294 12.59 6.60 9.61
N PRO A 295 13.19 7.29 10.60
CA PRO A 295 13.73 8.63 10.43
C PRO A 295 14.74 8.76 9.29
N TRP A 296 15.60 7.74 9.11
CA TRP A 296 16.59 7.75 8.03
C TRP A 296 15.93 7.68 6.66
N THR A 297 14.96 6.78 6.49
CA THR A 297 14.21 6.67 5.23
C THR A 297 13.39 7.92 4.94
N ILE A 298 12.80 8.52 5.98
CA ILE A 298 12.04 9.77 5.84
C ILE A 298 12.96 10.88 5.31
N LEU A 299 14.11 11.10 5.96
CA LEU A 299 15.04 12.14 5.54
C LEU A 299 15.71 11.83 4.20
N ASP A 300 16.15 10.58 3.98
CA ASP A 300 16.79 10.18 2.72
C ASP A 300 15.85 10.45 1.53
N SER A 301 14.58 10.07 1.66
CA SER A 301 13.55 10.35 0.65
C SER A 301 13.34 11.86 0.42
N ALA A 302 13.34 12.66 1.49
CA ALA A 302 13.20 14.12 1.37
C ALA A 302 14.40 14.75 0.66
N TRP A 303 15.63 14.33 1.00
CA TRP A 303 16.85 14.83 0.34
C TRP A 303 16.96 14.35 -1.11
N GLN A 304 16.57 13.12 -1.40
CA GLN A 304 16.51 12.62 -2.78
C GLN A 304 15.53 13.46 -3.61
N TYR A 305 14.31 13.67 -3.12
CA TYR A 305 13.32 14.49 -3.84
C TYR A 305 13.76 15.97 -3.95
N GLY A 306 14.42 16.53 -2.93
CA GLY A 306 15.04 17.85 -3.02
C GLY A 306 16.03 17.96 -4.18
N ASN A 307 16.86 16.93 -4.41
CA ASN A 307 17.76 16.87 -5.57
C ASN A 307 17.02 16.76 -6.91
N GLU A 308 15.90 16.03 -6.97
CA GLU A 308 15.05 15.98 -8.16
C GLU A 308 14.46 17.36 -8.49
N LEU A 309 14.02 18.11 -7.46
CA LEU A 309 13.49 19.47 -7.60
C LEU A 309 14.50 20.49 -8.14
N LEU A 310 15.81 20.30 -7.95
CA LEU A 310 16.82 21.14 -8.58
C LEU A 310 16.67 21.19 -10.11
N GLN A 311 16.28 20.08 -10.74
CA GLN A 311 16.07 20.01 -12.18
C GLN A 311 14.79 20.75 -12.61
N PHE A 312 13.74 20.69 -11.81
CA PHE A 312 12.53 21.47 -12.05
C PHE A 312 12.78 22.96 -11.85
N SER A 313 13.71 23.34 -10.96
CA SER A 313 14.08 24.74 -10.67
C SER A 313 12.88 25.57 -10.16
N PRO A 314 12.25 25.18 -9.03
CA PRO A 314 11.11 25.89 -8.49
C PRO A 314 11.48 27.31 -8.02
N GLU A 315 10.50 28.21 -8.04
CA GLU A 315 10.62 29.54 -7.44
C GLU A 315 9.94 29.61 -6.05
N CYS A 316 9.06 28.65 -5.74
CA CYS A 316 8.55 28.38 -4.40
C CYS A 316 8.08 26.93 -4.27
N ILE A 317 7.99 26.45 -3.03
CA ILE A 317 7.54 25.10 -2.69
C ILE A 317 6.47 25.19 -1.61
N SER A 318 5.31 24.56 -1.85
CA SER A 318 4.25 24.39 -0.85
C SER A 318 4.28 22.98 -0.29
N VAL A 319 4.17 22.83 1.03
CA VAL A 319 4.20 21.55 1.73
C VAL A 319 2.94 21.38 2.56
N PHE A 320 2.20 20.30 2.31
CA PHE A 320 1.07 19.85 3.09
C PHE A 320 1.51 18.60 3.85
N SER A 321 1.80 18.72 5.13
CA SER A 321 2.36 17.64 5.94
C SER A 321 1.36 17.14 6.97
N CYS A 322 1.24 15.83 7.14
CA CYS A 322 0.36 15.25 8.13
C CYS A 322 0.75 15.69 9.56
N ALA A 323 -0.23 16.03 10.40
CA ALA A 323 -0.01 16.32 11.81
C ALA A 323 0.70 15.16 12.56
N ALA A 324 0.49 13.92 12.12
CA ALA A 324 1.19 12.75 12.64
C ALA A 324 2.72 12.84 12.51
N ARG A 325 3.22 13.48 11.44
CA ARG A 325 4.67 13.67 11.23
C ARG A 325 5.24 14.67 12.24
N ARG A 326 4.52 15.76 12.52
CA ARG A 326 4.90 16.69 13.61
C ARG A 326 4.95 15.97 14.96
N THR A 327 3.96 15.13 15.26
CA THR A 327 3.93 14.33 16.49
C THR A 327 5.10 13.35 16.57
N PHE A 328 5.44 12.71 15.47
CA PHE A 328 6.56 11.78 15.38
C PHE A 328 7.92 12.44 15.65
N TRP A 329 8.21 13.56 14.99
CA TRP A 329 9.48 14.28 15.13
C TRP A 329 9.56 15.18 16.39
N GLY A 330 8.42 15.71 16.81
CA GLY A 330 8.38 16.83 17.75
C GLY A 330 8.78 18.14 17.10
N ASN A 331 8.39 19.24 17.73
CA ASN A 331 8.56 20.59 17.15
C ASN A 331 10.03 21.00 16.88
N ALA A 332 10.98 20.40 17.58
CA ALA A 332 12.42 20.74 17.42
C ALA A 332 13.08 20.06 16.21
N GLU A 333 12.55 18.94 15.76
CA GLU A 333 13.19 18.10 14.75
C GLU A 333 12.41 18.05 13.42
N VAL A 334 11.14 18.44 13.42
CA VAL A 334 10.25 18.31 12.27
C VAL A 334 10.69 19.13 11.05
N GLY A 335 11.39 20.25 11.26
CA GLY A 335 11.97 21.07 10.19
C GLY A 335 13.03 20.34 9.36
N LYS A 336 13.64 19.27 9.89
CA LYS A 336 14.62 18.47 9.14
C LYS A 336 14.05 17.83 7.88
N GLU A 337 12.74 17.56 7.85
CA GLU A 337 12.08 17.01 6.67
C GLU A 337 11.91 18.02 5.52
N THR A 338 11.83 19.30 5.86
CA THR A 338 11.59 20.39 4.90
C THR A 338 12.86 21.17 4.56
N GLU A 339 13.93 20.95 5.31
CA GLU A 339 15.24 21.56 5.07
C GLU A 339 15.74 21.42 3.62
N PRO A 340 15.71 20.22 2.99
CA PRO A 340 16.18 20.07 1.61
C PRO A 340 15.39 20.92 0.62
N TYR A 341 14.09 21.10 0.84
CA TYR A 341 13.25 21.92 -0.04
C TYR A 341 13.56 23.40 0.11
N GLN A 342 13.78 23.87 1.34
CA GLN A 342 14.15 25.25 1.62
C GLN A 342 15.51 25.64 1.00
N ILE A 343 16.43 24.70 0.89
CA ILE A 343 17.70 24.92 0.17
C ILE A 343 17.44 25.16 -1.32
N VAL A 344 16.46 24.47 -1.89
CA VAL A 344 16.11 24.57 -3.32
C VAL A 344 15.30 25.85 -3.62
N ALA A 345 14.28 26.16 -2.82
CA ALA A 345 13.45 27.35 -2.99
C ALA A 345 12.72 27.71 -1.69
N PRO A 346 12.20 28.97 -1.56
CA PRO A 346 11.36 29.34 -0.42
C PRO A 346 10.25 28.33 -0.18
N THR A 347 10.24 27.70 0.99
CA THR A 347 9.34 26.60 1.34
C THR A 347 8.38 27.03 2.43
N SER A 348 7.07 26.79 2.21
CA SER A 348 5.99 27.14 3.12
C SER A 348 4.89 26.10 3.12
N GLY A 349 4.00 26.14 4.10
CA GLY A 349 2.84 25.23 4.17
C GLY A 349 2.30 25.09 5.58
N PHE A 350 1.62 23.96 5.84
CA PHE A 350 1.05 23.71 7.15
C PHE A 350 0.90 22.22 7.45
N TYR A 351 0.70 21.90 8.75
CA TYR A 351 0.40 20.54 9.22
C TYR A 351 -1.12 20.30 9.20
N THR A 352 -1.53 19.26 8.45
CA THR A 352 -2.91 18.99 8.02
C THR A 352 -3.55 17.84 8.78
N SER A 353 -4.89 17.73 8.69
CA SER A 353 -5.66 16.56 9.15
C SER A 353 -5.74 15.44 8.11
N GLY A 354 -5.14 15.62 6.92
CA GLY A 354 -5.09 14.68 5.81
C GLY A 354 -4.65 15.42 4.55
N GLU A 355 -3.79 14.82 3.79
CA GLU A 355 -3.22 15.36 2.56
C GLU A 355 -4.00 14.86 1.35
N PHE A 356 -4.09 15.65 0.30
CA PHE A 356 -4.74 15.28 -0.94
C PHE A 356 -3.79 15.44 -2.11
N LEU A 357 -3.75 14.43 -2.96
CA LEU A 357 -2.94 14.48 -4.18
C LEU A 357 -3.57 13.64 -5.29
N ARG A 358 -3.51 14.17 -6.51
CA ARG A 358 -3.83 13.42 -7.73
C ARG A 358 -2.63 12.64 -8.20
N THR A 359 -2.70 11.31 -8.16
CA THR A 359 -1.68 10.40 -8.65
C THR A 359 -2.30 9.38 -9.59
N LYS A 360 -1.65 9.09 -10.73
CA LYS A 360 -2.17 8.14 -11.75
C LYS A 360 -3.62 8.42 -12.16
N GLY A 361 -4.00 9.70 -12.24
CA GLY A 361 -5.34 10.13 -12.62
C GLY A 361 -6.40 10.06 -11.53
N LYS A 362 -6.08 9.57 -10.34
CA LYS A 362 -6.99 9.49 -9.18
C LYS A 362 -6.56 10.45 -8.08
N VAL A 363 -7.52 11.14 -7.47
CA VAL A 363 -7.29 11.91 -6.25
C VAL A 363 -7.49 10.99 -5.05
N ASN A 364 -6.51 10.97 -4.15
CA ASN A 364 -6.57 10.18 -2.93
C ASN A 364 -6.35 11.08 -1.72
N GLN A 365 -7.06 10.76 -0.63
CA GLN A 365 -6.71 11.27 0.69
C GLN A 365 -5.55 10.43 1.22
N HIS A 366 -4.47 11.09 1.56
CA HIS A 366 -3.31 10.53 2.23
C HIS A 366 -3.35 10.82 3.73
N ASN A 367 -2.64 10.04 4.50
CA ASN A 367 -2.36 10.28 5.92
C ASN A 367 -0.93 9.85 6.20
N VAL A 368 -0.31 10.46 7.20
CA VAL A 368 1.08 10.18 7.59
C VAL A 368 2.07 10.47 6.44
N THR A 369 1.66 11.30 5.50
CA THR A 369 2.46 11.69 4.33
C THR A 369 2.86 13.16 4.37
N GLN A 370 3.71 13.53 3.46
CA GLN A 370 4.04 14.90 3.11
C GLN A 370 3.79 15.06 1.60
N VAL A 371 2.85 15.94 1.23
CA VAL A 371 2.62 16.34 -0.17
C VAL A 371 3.41 17.59 -0.43
N ILE A 372 4.23 17.55 -1.47
CA ILE A 372 5.13 18.64 -1.87
C ILE A 372 4.71 19.13 -3.25
N VAL A 373 4.56 20.44 -3.39
CA VAL A 373 4.16 21.07 -4.66
C VAL A 373 5.16 22.17 -4.99
N ALA A 374 5.92 21.95 -6.03
CA ALA A 374 6.89 22.88 -6.56
C ALA A 374 6.28 23.74 -7.67
N MET A 375 6.50 25.02 -7.66
CA MET A 375 5.93 25.97 -8.62
C MET A 375 7.00 26.90 -9.18
N ARG A 376 6.89 27.23 -10.46
CA ARG A 376 7.67 28.28 -11.12
C ARG A 376 6.91 28.93 -12.26
N GLU A 377 7.32 30.14 -12.59
CA GLU A 377 6.90 30.85 -13.80
C GLU A 377 8.04 30.90 -14.83
N GLY A 378 7.70 30.66 -16.09
CA GLY A 378 8.64 30.74 -17.21
C GLY A 378 9.62 29.57 -17.29
N ALA A 379 10.74 29.81 -17.95
CA ALA A 379 11.78 28.80 -18.13
C ALA A 379 12.54 28.49 -16.83
N PRO A 380 13.04 27.25 -16.66
CA PRO A 380 13.85 26.90 -15.50
C PRO A 380 15.12 27.77 -15.44
N LYS A 381 15.45 28.24 -14.22
CA LYS A 381 16.64 29.03 -13.96
C LYS A 381 17.71 28.13 -13.35
N PRO A 382 18.99 28.24 -13.74
CA PRO A 382 20.04 27.44 -13.13
C PRO A 382 20.09 27.69 -11.61
N HIS A 383 20.04 26.62 -10.83
CA HIS A 383 20.26 26.71 -9.39
C HIS A 383 21.78 26.78 -9.10
N PRO A 384 22.23 27.56 -8.08
CA PRO A 384 23.64 27.64 -7.69
C PRO A 384 24.23 26.27 -7.33
N GLU A 385 23.46 25.45 -6.62
CA GLU A 385 23.83 24.09 -6.24
C GLU A 385 23.45 23.12 -7.35
N GLN A 386 24.37 22.19 -7.66
CA GLN A 386 24.11 21.08 -8.58
C GLN A 386 23.60 19.84 -7.86
N GLU A 387 23.92 19.72 -6.57
CA GLU A 387 23.52 18.65 -5.69
C GLU A 387 23.45 19.18 -4.26
N ILE A 388 22.37 18.88 -3.56
CA ILE A 388 22.25 19.14 -2.12
C ILE A 388 22.55 17.85 -1.35
N LYS A 389 23.30 17.97 -0.26
CA LYS A 389 23.75 16.83 0.54
C LYS A 389 23.24 16.93 1.97
N MET A 390 22.71 15.83 2.44
CA MET A 390 22.29 15.71 3.82
C MET A 390 23.49 15.90 4.76
N ALA A 391 23.37 16.84 5.69
CA ALA A 391 24.32 16.95 6.77
C ALA A 391 24.33 15.69 7.65
N ASN A 392 25.43 15.40 8.34
CA ASN A 392 25.48 14.30 9.29
C ASN A 392 24.49 14.55 10.43
N HIS A 393 23.30 13.98 10.36
CA HIS A 393 22.32 14.02 11.43
C HIS A 393 22.57 12.88 12.41
N SER A 394 22.66 13.19 13.69
CA SER A 394 22.60 12.21 14.77
C SER A 394 21.22 12.29 15.41
N PHE A 395 20.55 11.16 15.51
CA PHE A 395 19.30 11.05 16.27
C PHE A 395 19.63 10.56 17.66
N GLU A 396 19.35 11.36 18.67
CA GLU A 396 19.55 10.98 20.07
C GLU A 396 18.26 10.36 20.65
N GLY A 397 18.42 9.27 21.41
CA GLY A 397 17.40 8.75 22.31
C GLY A 397 16.35 7.80 21.70
N LYS A 398 15.08 8.15 21.82
CA LYS A 398 13.90 7.29 21.59
C LYS A 398 13.82 6.74 20.18
N VAL A 399 14.10 7.55 19.18
CA VAL A 399 14.05 7.20 17.76
C VAL A 399 15.09 6.15 17.38
N SER A 400 16.33 6.25 17.90
CA SER A 400 17.38 5.25 17.67
C SER A 400 17.02 3.88 18.24
N MET A 401 16.32 3.81 19.36
CA MET A 401 15.88 2.55 19.99
C MET A 401 14.75 1.90 19.21
N ILE A 402 13.74 2.68 18.79
CA ILE A 402 12.62 2.17 17.97
C ILE A 402 13.14 1.55 16.67
N ASN A 403 14.07 2.24 15.99
CA ASN A 403 14.67 1.71 14.76
C ASN A 403 15.40 0.39 14.95
N ARG A 404 16.20 0.27 16.02
CA ARG A 404 16.92 -0.96 16.32
C ARG A 404 15.96 -2.11 16.64
N MET A 405 14.91 -1.83 17.43
CA MET A 405 13.87 -2.83 17.75
C MET A 405 13.08 -3.24 16.50
N ALA A 406 12.69 -2.30 15.65
CA ALA A 406 11.99 -2.59 14.40
C ALA A 406 12.87 -3.42 13.45
N THR A 407 14.15 -3.11 13.32
CA THR A 407 15.11 -3.89 12.53
C THR A 407 15.25 -5.31 13.08
N PHE A 408 15.34 -5.46 14.40
CA PHE A 408 15.41 -6.77 15.06
C PHE A 408 14.12 -7.58 14.85
N ILE A 409 12.95 -6.98 15.06
CA ILE A 409 11.64 -7.63 14.82
C ILE A 409 11.49 -8.06 13.37
N LYS A 410 11.89 -7.21 12.42
CA LYS A 410 11.85 -7.54 10.99
C LYS A 410 12.73 -8.75 10.69
N ALA A 411 14.00 -8.74 11.11
CA ALA A 411 14.93 -9.84 10.89
C ALA A 411 14.41 -11.15 11.49
N THR A 412 13.94 -11.13 12.75
CA THR A 412 13.40 -12.34 13.41
C THR A 412 12.11 -12.84 12.76
N THR A 413 11.26 -11.94 12.24
CA THR A 413 10.04 -12.32 11.52
C THR A 413 10.36 -12.99 10.18
N GLU A 414 11.35 -12.48 9.45
CA GLU A 414 11.83 -13.07 8.21
C GLU A 414 12.46 -14.46 8.46
N GLU A 415 13.28 -14.61 9.49
CA GLU A 415 13.85 -15.91 9.90
C GLU A 415 12.76 -16.92 10.26
N LEU A 416 11.73 -16.50 11.01
CA LEU A 416 10.62 -17.37 11.39
C LEU A 416 9.78 -17.78 10.17
N ALA A 417 9.53 -16.87 9.24
CA ALA A 417 8.81 -17.17 8.00
C ALA A 417 9.58 -18.19 7.15
N GLU A 418 10.89 -18.02 7.02
CA GLU A 418 11.75 -18.95 6.29
C GLU A 418 11.81 -20.33 7.00
N ALA A 419 11.92 -20.36 8.32
CA ALA A 419 11.87 -21.61 9.07
C ALA A 419 10.53 -22.35 8.90
N ASN A 420 9.41 -21.63 8.94
CA ASN A 420 8.08 -22.19 8.70
C ASN A 420 7.92 -22.72 7.27
N ARG A 421 8.45 -22.00 6.27
CA ARG A 421 8.47 -22.45 4.88
C ARG A 421 9.23 -23.77 4.73
N ARG A 422 10.43 -23.85 5.31
CA ARG A 422 11.26 -25.09 5.29
C ARG A 422 10.56 -26.25 6.01
N LEU A 423 9.91 -25.99 7.15
CA LEU A 423 9.12 -26.99 7.85
C LEU A 423 7.94 -27.49 7.02
N SER A 424 7.26 -26.60 6.31
CA SER A 424 6.18 -26.96 5.40
C SER A 424 6.70 -27.82 4.23
N GLU A 425 7.80 -27.43 3.60
CA GLU A 425 8.44 -28.20 2.49
C GLU A 425 8.86 -29.61 2.94
N ILE A 426 9.46 -29.75 4.12
CA ILE A 426 9.82 -31.05 4.70
C ILE A 426 8.58 -31.86 5.03
N SER A 427 7.51 -31.22 5.48
CA SER A 427 6.26 -31.90 5.86
C SER A 427 5.48 -32.48 4.69
N VAL A 428 5.68 -31.98 3.44
CA VAL A 428 4.92 -32.41 2.26
C VAL A 428 5.74 -33.19 1.22
N THR A 429 7.05 -33.38 1.44
CA THR A 429 7.92 -34.17 0.55
C THR A 429 8.26 -35.54 1.12
N ASP A 430 8.43 -36.54 0.26
CA ASP A 430 8.97 -37.84 0.63
C ASP A 430 10.52 -37.80 0.66
N ALA A 431 11.10 -38.15 1.77
CA ALA A 431 12.53 -38.00 2.01
C ALA A 431 13.43 -38.86 1.10
N LEU A 432 12.95 -40.00 0.61
CA LEU A 432 13.70 -40.89 -0.26
C LEU A 432 13.65 -40.42 -1.72
N THR A 433 12.49 -40.03 -2.18
CA THR A 433 12.19 -39.81 -3.61
C THR A 433 12.12 -38.33 -4.00
N GLY A 434 11.92 -37.45 -3.02
CA GLY A 434 11.78 -36.00 -3.24
C GLY A 434 10.51 -35.56 -3.98
N ILE A 435 9.54 -36.47 -4.25
CA ILE A 435 8.20 -36.14 -4.73
C ILE A 435 7.26 -35.83 -3.58
N GLY A 436 6.00 -35.44 -3.86
CA GLY A 436 4.99 -35.25 -2.82
C GLY A 436 4.77 -36.51 -1.97
N ASN A 437 4.65 -36.36 -0.67
CA ASN A 437 4.32 -37.47 0.23
C ASN A 437 2.79 -37.62 0.39
N LYS A 438 2.36 -38.53 1.25
CA LYS A 438 0.95 -38.77 1.53
C LYS A 438 0.20 -37.52 2.04
N ALA A 439 0.86 -36.62 2.77
CA ALA A 439 0.25 -35.36 3.21
C ALA A 439 -0.01 -34.42 2.03
N ALA A 440 1.00 -34.24 1.15
CA ALA A 440 0.86 -33.47 -0.09
C ALA A 440 -0.27 -34.02 -0.98
N TYR A 441 -0.38 -35.35 -1.07
CA TYR A 441 -1.48 -35.98 -1.81
C TYR A 441 -2.86 -35.59 -1.26
N PHE A 442 -3.06 -35.64 0.06
CA PHE A 442 -4.35 -35.28 0.63
C PHE A 442 -4.68 -33.78 0.47
N ASP A 443 -3.69 -32.92 0.48
CA ASP A 443 -3.90 -31.49 0.23
C ASP A 443 -4.26 -31.27 -1.26
N ARG A 444 -3.65 -32.02 -2.18
CA ARG A 444 -4.03 -32.02 -3.60
C ARG A 444 -5.46 -32.53 -3.80
N VAL A 445 -5.88 -33.56 -3.10
CA VAL A 445 -7.25 -34.08 -3.13
C VAL A 445 -8.26 -33.00 -2.73
N LYS A 446 -8.00 -32.25 -1.64
CA LYS A 446 -8.89 -31.14 -1.22
C LYS A 446 -8.99 -30.04 -2.28
N GLU A 447 -7.88 -29.72 -2.92
CA GLU A 447 -7.86 -28.75 -4.02
C GLU A 447 -8.72 -29.20 -5.20
N ILE A 448 -8.58 -30.46 -5.65
CA ILE A 448 -9.39 -31.03 -6.74
C ILE A 448 -10.86 -31.07 -6.36
N GLU A 449 -11.22 -31.47 -5.14
CA GLU A 449 -12.62 -31.47 -4.66
C GLU A 449 -13.22 -30.06 -4.68
N SER A 450 -12.45 -29.05 -4.30
CA SER A 450 -12.88 -27.65 -4.41
C SER A 450 -13.11 -27.24 -5.87
N LYS A 451 -12.21 -27.66 -6.77
CA LYS A 451 -12.33 -27.39 -8.22
C LYS A 451 -13.50 -28.15 -8.85
N ILE A 452 -13.79 -29.39 -8.46
CA ILE A 452 -14.97 -30.13 -8.89
C ILE A 452 -16.23 -29.35 -8.53
N SER A 453 -16.29 -28.85 -7.29
CA SER A 453 -17.41 -28.03 -6.82
C SER A 453 -17.56 -26.72 -7.61
N ALA A 454 -16.48 -26.21 -8.18
CA ALA A 454 -16.42 -25.02 -9.03
C ALA A 454 -16.64 -25.33 -10.53
N GLY A 455 -16.84 -26.60 -10.91
CA GLY A 455 -17.12 -27.01 -12.28
C GLY A 455 -15.95 -27.66 -13.04
N LEU A 456 -14.88 -28.08 -12.38
CA LEU A 456 -13.82 -28.88 -13.00
C LEU A 456 -14.39 -30.24 -13.42
N THR A 457 -14.27 -30.57 -14.71
CA THR A 457 -14.77 -31.82 -15.29
C THR A 457 -13.70 -32.60 -16.05
N GLU A 458 -12.48 -32.14 -16.10
CA GLU A 458 -11.39 -32.73 -16.88
C GLU A 458 -10.16 -32.94 -16.03
N PHE A 459 -10.08 -34.07 -15.36
CA PHE A 459 -8.89 -34.54 -14.64
C PHE A 459 -8.81 -36.05 -14.64
N SER A 460 -7.63 -36.60 -14.45
CA SER A 460 -7.34 -38.02 -14.39
C SER A 460 -6.55 -38.40 -13.16
N VAL A 461 -6.77 -39.58 -12.64
CA VAL A 461 -6.01 -40.17 -11.54
C VAL A 461 -5.38 -41.47 -12.03
N ALA A 462 -4.07 -41.62 -11.76
CA ALA A 462 -3.37 -42.88 -12.00
C ALA A 462 -2.77 -43.41 -10.69
N VAL A 463 -2.85 -44.74 -10.52
CA VAL A 463 -2.28 -45.45 -9.36
C VAL A 463 -1.23 -46.43 -9.87
N PHE A 464 -0.09 -46.47 -9.20
CA PHE A 464 1.06 -47.30 -9.55
C PHE A 464 1.53 -48.08 -8.32
N ASP A 465 2.00 -49.31 -8.55
CA ASP A 465 2.56 -50.18 -7.51
C ASP A 465 3.80 -50.90 -8.06
N LEU A 466 4.95 -50.74 -7.40
CA LEU A 466 6.20 -51.39 -7.80
C LEU A 466 6.15 -52.88 -7.43
N ASN A 467 6.07 -53.73 -8.43
CA ASN A 467 5.99 -55.16 -8.24
C ASN A 467 7.29 -55.76 -7.70
N GLY A 468 7.19 -56.68 -6.78
CA GLY A 468 8.32 -57.49 -6.34
C GLY A 468 9.36 -56.79 -5.46
N LEU A 469 9.07 -55.59 -4.92
CA LEU A 469 9.99 -54.85 -4.02
C LEU A 469 10.49 -55.69 -2.86
N LYS A 470 9.65 -56.55 -2.27
CA LYS A 470 10.05 -57.46 -1.22
C LYS A 470 11.12 -58.46 -1.71
N ALA A 471 10.98 -59.03 -2.89
CA ALA A 471 11.96 -59.93 -3.44
C ALA A 471 13.31 -59.24 -3.76
N ILE A 472 13.28 -57.97 -4.19
CA ILE A 472 14.50 -57.17 -4.35
C ILE A 472 15.15 -56.96 -2.98
N ASN A 473 14.42 -56.57 -1.96
CA ASN A 473 14.92 -56.38 -0.59
C ASN A 473 15.52 -57.66 -0.02
N ASP A 474 14.83 -58.79 -0.20
CA ASP A 474 15.27 -60.10 0.33
C ASP A 474 16.53 -60.61 -0.40
N SER A 475 16.73 -60.24 -1.68
CA SER A 475 17.87 -60.73 -2.49
C SER A 475 19.11 -59.85 -2.43
N CYS A 476 18.94 -58.55 -2.27
CA CYS A 476 20.01 -57.55 -2.44
C CYS A 476 20.09 -56.52 -1.27
N GLY A 477 19.14 -56.57 -0.31
CA GLY A 477 19.06 -55.64 0.82
C GLY A 477 18.24 -54.40 0.56
N HIS A 478 17.93 -53.67 1.63
CA HIS A 478 17.04 -52.47 1.58
C HIS A 478 17.60 -51.35 0.69
N GLU A 479 18.90 -51.17 0.63
CA GLU A 479 19.51 -50.17 -0.27
C GLU A 479 19.17 -50.42 -1.75
N CYS A 480 19.12 -51.68 -2.18
CA CYS A 480 18.68 -52.06 -3.52
C CYS A 480 17.19 -51.75 -3.74
N GLY A 481 16.36 -51.99 -2.73
CA GLY A 481 14.94 -51.63 -2.78
C GLY A 481 14.73 -50.12 -2.87
N ASP A 482 15.50 -49.36 -2.13
CA ASP A 482 15.47 -47.89 -2.18
C ASP A 482 15.89 -47.37 -3.58
N MET A 483 16.92 -47.99 -4.19
CA MET A 483 17.31 -47.67 -5.57
C MET A 483 16.17 -48.00 -6.56
N ALA A 484 15.55 -49.14 -6.44
CA ALA A 484 14.42 -49.52 -7.31
C ALA A 484 13.21 -48.58 -7.16
N ILE A 485 12.94 -48.10 -5.95
CA ILE A 485 11.93 -47.07 -5.69
C ILE A 485 12.30 -45.76 -6.39
N VAL A 486 13.53 -45.28 -6.24
CA VAL A 486 14.03 -44.05 -6.85
C VAL A 486 14.02 -44.13 -8.39
N ASP A 487 14.47 -45.25 -8.96
CA ASP A 487 14.43 -45.47 -10.40
C ASP A 487 12.98 -45.48 -10.93
N THR A 488 12.05 -46.12 -10.20
CA THR A 488 10.61 -46.09 -10.53
C THR A 488 10.08 -44.66 -10.53
N VAL A 489 10.40 -43.90 -9.51
CA VAL A 489 9.95 -42.49 -9.40
C VAL A 489 10.54 -41.63 -10.51
N ASN A 490 11.80 -41.83 -10.89
CA ASN A 490 12.41 -41.09 -12.00
C ASN A 490 11.69 -41.37 -13.33
N LEU A 491 11.28 -42.62 -13.57
CA LEU A 491 10.45 -42.96 -14.72
C LEU A 491 9.10 -42.22 -14.69
N LEU A 492 8.42 -42.24 -13.55
CA LEU A 492 7.13 -41.57 -13.39
C LEU A 492 7.27 -40.06 -13.56
N ILE A 493 8.31 -39.42 -12.99
CA ILE A 493 8.62 -38.00 -13.17
C ILE A 493 8.80 -37.66 -14.65
N GLY A 494 9.55 -38.49 -15.37
CA GLY A 494 9.81 -38.29 -16.81
C GLY A 494 8.55 -38.31 -17.68
N VAL A 495 7.47 -38.93 -17.21
CA VAL A 495 6.20 -39.07 -17.92
C VAL A 495 5.15 -38.08 -17.46
N PHE A 496 4.96 -37.93 -16.14
CA PHE A 496 3.85 -37.20 -15.51
C PHE A 496 4.24 -35.84 -14.91
N GLY A 497 5.56 -35.54 -14.77
CA GLY A 497 6.05 -34.36 -14.05
C GLY A 497 6.12 -34.58 -12.54
N LYS A 498 7.09 -33.94 -11.90
CA LYS A 498 7.39 -34.12 -10.48
C LYS A 498 6.25 -33.65 -9.57
N GLU A 499 5.58 -32.57 -9.95
CA GLU A 499 4.51 -31.87 -9.21
C GLU A 499 3.21 -32.66 -9.16
N ASN A 500 3.02 -33.61 -10.08
CA ASN A 500 1.77 -34.36 -10.20
C ASN A 500 1.84 -35.74 -9.54
N ILE A 501 3.02 -36.14 -9.01
CA ILE A 501 3.26 -37.49 -8.46
C ILE A 501 3.45 -37.44 -6.95
N TYR A 502 2.82 -38.40 -6.29
CA TYR A 502 2.82 -38.55 -4.83
C TYR A 502 3.17 -39.98 -4.44
N ARG A 503 4.02 -40.14 -3.41
CA ARG A 503 4.26 -41.44 -2.77
C ARG A 503 3.24 -41.66 -1.67
N PHE A 504 2.32 -42.60 -1.87
CA PHE A 504 1.23 -42.88 -0.95
C PHE A 504 1.61 -43.91 0.12
N GLY A 505 2.43 -44.88 -0.22
CA GLY A 505 2.92 -45.95 0.65
C GLY A 505 4.31 -46.43 0.23
N GLY A 506 4.82 -47.50 0.77
CA GLY A 506 6.18 -48.01 0.50
C GLY A 506 6.53 -48.13 -1.00
N ASP A 507 5.73 -48.85 -1.75
CA ASP A 507 5.83 -49.15 -3.18
C ASP A 507 4.68 -48.58 -4.02
N GLU A 508 3.79 -47.76 -3.41
CA GLU A 508 2.59 -47.21 -4.03
C GLU A 508 2.77 -45.72 -4.37
N PHE A 509 2.42 -45.37 -5.62
CA PHE A 509 2.48 -43.98 -6.13
C PHE A 509 1.16 -43.59 -6.79
N ILE A 510 0.84 -42.32 -6.74
CA ILE A 510 -0.38 -41.75 -7.33
C ILE A 510 0.02 -40.56 -8.18
N ALA A 511 -0.52 -40.45 -9.41
CA ALA A 511 -0.46 -39.24 -10.20
C ALA A 511 -1.85 -38.63 -10.33
N VAL A 512 -1.90 -37.29 -10.27
CA VAL A 512 -3.14 -36.50 -10.44
C VAL A 512 -2.90 -35.46 -11.51
N GLU A 513 -3.55 -35.64 -12.66
CA GLU A 513 -3.40 -34.80 -13.86
C GLU A 513 -4.66 -33.98 -14.11
N GLU A 514 -4.55 -32.68 -14.27
CA GLU A 514 -5.64 -31.77 -14.66
C GLU A 514 -5.58 -31.47 -16.16
N ASN A 515 -6.74 -31.22 -16.79
CA ASN A 515 -6.89 -30.90 -18.20
C ASN A 515 -6.28 -31.96 -19.14
N VAL A 516 -6.40 -33.23 -18.75
CA VAL A 516 -5.86 -34.39 -19.49
C VAL A 516 -7.01 -35.33 -19.78
N SER A 517 -7.23 -35.60 -21.07
CA SER A 517 -8.27 -36.52 -21.56
C SER A 517 -7.89 -37.99 -21.36
N SER A 518 -8.83 -38.89 -21.56
CA SER A 518 -8.58 -40.34 -21.54
C SER A 518 -7.55 -40.78 -22.60
N ASP A 519 -7.57 -40.14 -23.78
CA ASP A 519 -6.63 -40.44 -24.86
C ASP A 519 -5.22 -39.98 -24.53
N ASP A 520 -5.07 -38.80 -23.86
CA ASP A 520 -3.80 -38.32 -23.36
C ASP A 520 -3.24 -39.26 -22.31
N MET A 521 -4.05 -39.71 -21.36
CA MET A 521 -3.64 -40.70 -20.35
C MET A 521 -3.18 -42.00 -20.99
N HIS A 522 -3.87 -42.46 -22.03
CA HIS A 522 -3.45 -43.65 -22.78
C HIS A 522 -2.08 -43.46 -23.42
N ALA A 523 -1.81 -42.29 -24.01
CA ALA A 523 -0.52 -41.93 -24.56
C ALA A 523 0.60 -41.86 -23.48
N LEU A 524 0.30 -41.28 -22.31
CA LEU A 524 1.22 -41.25 -21.18
C LEU A 524 1.57 -42.66 -20.67
N PHE A 525 0.59 -43.53 -20.56
CA PHE A 525 0.80 -44.92 -20.16
C PHE A 525 1.64 -45.69 -21.17
N ALA A 526 1.38 -45.52 -22.48
CA ALA A 526 2.19 -46.12 -23.56
C ALA A 526 3.63 -45.60 -23.50
N ARG A 527 3.82 -44.30 -23.21
CA ARG A 527 5.17 -43.74 -23.02
C ARG A 527 5.87 -44.31 -21.79
N LEU A 528 5.16 -44.51 -20.67
CA LEU A 528 5.71 -45.15 -19.48
C LEU A 528 6.21 -46.58 -19.79
N ASP A 529 5.44 -47.35 -20.59
CA ASP A 529 5.84 -48.71 -21.00
C ASP A 529 7.12 -48.70 -21.80
N LEU A 530 7.29 -47.74 -22.72
CA LEU A 530 8.53 -47.60 -23.51
C LEU A 530 9.71 -47.23 -22.62
N CYS A 531 9.53 -46.25 -21.72
CA CYS A 531 10.56 -45.85 -20.76
C CYS A 531 10.96 -47.01 -19.84
N LEU A 532 10.01 -47.81 -19.40
CA LEU A 532 10.27 -48.99 -18.56
C LEU A 532 11.07 -50.08 -19.31
N ILE A 533 10.80 -50.28 -20.60
CA ILE A 533 11.57 -51.19 -21.46
C ILE A 533 13.01 -50.70 -21.61
N GLU A 534 13.17 -49.40 -21.88
CA GLU A 534 14.50 -48.78 -22.01
C GLU A 534 15.31 -48.87 -20.71
N GLU A 535 14.67 -48.58 -19.57
CA GLU A 535 15.27 -48.64 -18.25
C GLU A 535 15.73 -50.08 -17.92
N ASN A 536 14.93 -51.08 -18.27
CA ASN A 536 15.24 -52.49 -18.04
C ASN A 536 16.29 -53.05 -19.04
N ALA A 537 16.65 -52.33 -20.10
CA ALA A 537 17.75 -52.68 -20.98
C ALA A 537 19.12 -52.36 -20.36
N THR A 538 19.17 -51.56 -19.28
CA THR A 538 20.36 -51.22 -18.53
C THR A 538 20.57 -52.19 -17.36
N GLU A 539 21.80 -52.63 -17.12
CA GLU A 539 22.12 -53.50 -15.99
C GLU A 539 22.02 -52.69 -14.67
N LYS A 540 21.23 -53.15 -13.72
CA LYS A 540 20.99 -52.51 -12.42
C LYS A 540 21.60 -53.31 -11.27
N ALA A 541 21.93 -52.59 -10.19
CA ALA A 541 22.51 -53.19 -8.99
C ALA A 541 21.60 -54.26 -8.36
N TYR A 542 20.29 -54.07 -8.41
CA TYR A 542 19.27 -55.00 -7.91
C TYR A 542 18.96 -56.17 -8.83
N ARG A 543 19.59 -56.26 -10.02
CA ARG A 543 19.56 -57.41 -10.96
C ARG A 543 18.21 -57.96 -11.40
N THR A 544 17.13 -57.31 -10.99
CA THR A 544 15.75 -57.68 -11.30
C THR A 544 15.14 -56.60 -12.19
N PRO A 545 14.54 -56.91 -13.34
CA PRO A 545 13.85 -55.90 -14.12
C PRO A 545 12.74 -55.22 -13.30
N LEU A 546 12.63 -53.90 -13.42
CA LEU A 546 11.51 -53.16 -12.81
C LEU A 546 10.19 -53.57 -13.49
N SER A 547 9.17 -53.71 -12.66
CA SER A 547 7.82 -53.97 -13.12
C SER A 547 6.86 -53.14 -12.30
N ILE A 548 5.97 -52.42 -12.94
CA ILE A 548 5.00 -51.50 -12.31
C ILE A 548 3.61 -51.93 -12.70
N SER A 549 2.81 -52.30 -11.71
CA SER A 549 1.38 -52.45 -11.89
C SER A 549 0.72 -51.09 -11.90
N LYS A 550 -0.16 -50.80 -12.84
CA LYS A 550 -0.68 -49.46 -13.09
C LYS A 550 -2.14 -49.46 -13.54
N GLY A 551 -2.86 -48.45 -13.16
CA GLY A 551 -4.23 -48.20 -13.59
C GLY A 551 -4.55 -46.71 -13.55
N TYR A 552 -5.40 -46.25 -14.44
CA TYR A 552 -5.87 -44.88 -14.46
C TYR A 552 -7.35 -44.79 -14.79
N THR A 553 -7.95 -43.69 -14.43
CA THR A 553 -9.30 -43.29 -14.90
C THR A 553 -9.38 -41.77 -15.01
N THR A 554 -10.17 -41.32 -15.98
CA THR A 554 -10.55 -39.93 -16.14
C THR A 554 -11.91 -39.68 -15.47
N PHE A 555 -12.12 -38.49 -14.94
CA PHE A 555 -13.39 -38.06 -14.36
C PHE A 555 -14.52 -38.13 -15.43
N VAL A 556 -15.64 -38.72 -15.07
CA VAL A 556 -16.83 -38.83 -15.93
C VAL A 556 -18.01 -38.21 -15.19
N PRO A 557 -18.52 -37.03 -15.64
CA PRO A 557 -19.55 -36.26 -14.90
C PRO A 557 -20.82 -37.04 -14.55
N ASP A 558 -21.20 -38.01 -15.40
CA ASP A 558 -22.42 -38.84 -15.19
C ASP A 558 -22.23 -40.00 -14.19
N ILE A 559 -20.97 -40.29 -13.83
CA ILE A 559 -20.60 -41.43 -12.97
C ILE A 559 -19.97 -40.94 -11.67
N ASP A 560 -19.07 -39.95 -11.77
CA ASP A 560 -18.25 -39.47 -10.66
C ASP A 560 -18.86 -38.22 -10.04
N THR A 561 -19.09 -38.23 -8.73
CA THR A 561 -19.58 -37.07 -7.97
C THR A 561 -18.48 -36.39 -7.20
N ASP A 562 -17.34 -37.06 -7.02
CA ASP A 562 -16.23 -36.63 -6.17
C ASP A 562 -14.93 -37.32 -6.61
N TYR A 563 -13.80 -36.81 -6.10
CA TYR A 563 -12.48 -37.38 -6.39
C TYR A 563 -12.36 -38.85 -6.00
N ASN A 564 -12.95 -39.24 -4.89
CA ASN A 564 -12.78 -40.58 -4.36
C ASN A 564 -13.34 -41.67 -5.29
N LYS A 565 -14.41 -41.39 -6.06
CA LYS A 565 -14.95 -42.30 -7.06
C LYS A 565 -13.98 -42.52 -8.21
N VAL A 566 -13.33 -41.47 -8.69
CA VAL A 566 -12.31 -41.56 -9.76
C VAL A 566 -11.12 -42.37 -9.24
N PHE A 567 -10.61 -42.04 -8.06
CA PHE A 567 -9.50 -42.77 -7.42
C PHE A 567 -9.82 -44.28 -7.29
N LYS A 568 -11.00 -44.62 -6.78
CA LYS A 568 -11.39 -46.01 -6.59
C LYS A 568 -11.40 -46.80 -7.90
N ARG A 569 -11.87 -46.21 -9.01
CA ARG A 569 -11.82 -46.84 -10.33
C ARG A 569 -10.40 -47.01 -10.85
N ALA A 570 -9.51 -46.05 -10.61
CA ALA A 570 -8.09 -46.14 -10.96
C ALA A 570 -7.39 -47.26 -10.17
N ASP A 571 -7.64 -47.33 -8.88
CA ASP A 571 -7.11 -48.36 -7.98
C ASP A 571 -7.61 -49.78 -8.39
N GLU A 572 -8.89 -49.93 -8.70
CA GLU A 572 -9.43 -51.18 -9.22
C GLU A 572 -8.80 -51.58 -10.55
N ALA A 573 -8.45 -50.61 -11.40
CA ALA A 573 -7.72 -50.88 -12.65
C ALA A 573 -6.30 -51.35 -12.40
N MET A 574 -5.57 -50.69 -11.49
CA MET A 574 -4.23 -51.09 -11.08
C MET A 574 -4.23 -52.49 -10.44
N TYR A 575 -5.21 -52.75 -9.56
CA TYR A 575 -5.31 -54.06 -8.92
C TYR A 575 -5.55 -55.20 -9.93
N ARG A 576 -6.33 -54.98 -11.02
CA ARG A 576 -6.50 -55.94 -12.11
C ARG A 576 -5.17 -56.22 -12.83
N ASP A 577 -4.41 -55.18 -13.14
CA ASP A 577 -3.09 -55.30 -13.76
C ASP A 577 -2.10 -56.04 -12.85
N LYS A 578 -2.12 -55.77 -11.54
CA LYS A 578 -1.34 -56.48 -10.54
C LYS A 578 -1.70 -57.96 -10.42
N ALA A 579 -2.98 -58.30 -10.53
CA ALA A 579 -3.46 -59.69 -10.52
C ALA A 579 -2.98 -60.45 -11.76
N GLU A 580 -2.90 -59.80 -12.93
CA GLU A 580 -2.39 -60.42 -14.16
C GLU A 580 -0.90 -60.67 -14.11
N TYR A 581 -0.14 -59.70 -13.53
CA TYR A 581 1.29 -59.86 -13.28
C TYR A 581 1.59 -61.11 -12.43
N TYR A 582 0.85 -61.30 -11.33
CA TYR A 582 1.06 -62.46 -10.44
C TYR A 582 0.56 -63.80 -10.96
N LYS A 583 -0.31 -63.85 -11.99
CA LYS A 583 -0.61 -65.10 -12.70
C LYS A 583 0.55 -65.65 -13.50
N THR A 584 1.37 -64.74 -14.07
CA THR A 584 2.52 -65.07 -14.89
C THR A 584 3.80 -65.22 -14.07
N HIS A 585 3.87 -64.57 -12.87
CA HIS A 585 5.02 -64.54 -11.96
C HIS A 585 4.66 -65.14 -10.60
N ASP A 586 4.51 -66.50 -10.54
CA ASP A 586 4.06 -67.23 -9.35
C ASP A 586 4.98 -66.92 -8.13
N ARG A 587 4.37 -66.37 -7.04
CA ARG A 587 5.07 -66.03 -5.77
C ARG A 587 5.66 -67.20 -5.03
N ARG A 588 5.40 -68.46 -5.44
CA ARG A 588 5.81 -69.69 -4.72
C ARG A 588 6.97 -70.45 -5.35
N ARG A 589 7.61 -69.91 -6.38
CA ARG A 589 8.81 -70.51 -6.95
C ARG A 589 10.01 -69.53 -6.82
N GLY A 590 10.43 -69.33 -5.60
CA GLY A 590 11.65 -68.66 -5.23
C GLY A 590 12.03 -69.00 -3.81
#